data_f6f9f3f982d045ade30f53d84c63e002
#
_entry.id   f6f9f3f982d045ade30f53d84c63e002
#
_cell.length_a   1.000
_cell.length_b   1.000
_cell.length_c   1.000
_cell.angle_alpha   90.00
_cell.angle_beta   90.00
_cell.angle_gamma   90.00
#
_symmetry.space_group_name_H-M   'P 1'
#
loop_
_entity.id
_entity.type
_entity.pdbx_description
1 polymer ?
#
loop_
_entity_poly.entity_id
_entity_poly.type
_entity_poly.pdbx_seq_one_letter_code
_entity_poly.pdbx_strand_id
1 'polypeptide(L)'
;MGKKLHLLGAFAFRRPFVVLGVWIALLIVLGFTAAHFIKPTSSAISIPGTEAQKALDRMSELFPDAGKGSARIVFAAPSGKTIDDYRQVIADSTTAFEKLGGVTQVIDPTVNTAAVSSDKTIAYTQLQLKNGSDHISDDFIASVEKVVKDARVNGLQVEMGGDVVQRAPSDILGVGEIGGLVVALIVLTVTLGSLIAAGMPLATALIAVGVSMAGLFSLSQVITISSTTPVLAVMLGLAVGIDYSLFIINRYRTYVHEGFASSDAAARAIGTAGNAVVFAAATVIIALAALSVVQIPFMTTMGLAAAAAIAVAALVAISVIPAMLRLVGRFAFSKKERAAIVRAQKKGAREDHHAKRTTVWYRWGEAITRYPVAVLIVGIVAVGAIALPAQHLRLGLPTDEYAAKSSTERKAYDLLEKGFGAGFNGPLLVVVEG
;
A
#
# COMPACT_ATOMS: atom_id res chain seq x y z
N MET A 1 20.08 20.46 17.92
CA MET A 1 19.29 20.09 16.73
C MET A 1 18.24 21.15 16.41
N GLY A 2 17.43 21.60 17.35
CA GLY A 2 16.36 22.60 17.14
C GLY A 2 16.81 23.93 16.53
N LYS A 3 18.04 24.46 16.86
CA LYS A 3 18.57 25.70 16.25
C LYS A 3 18.80 25.56 14.73
N LYS A 4 19.29 24.39 14.25
CA LYS A 4 19.49 24.14 12.82
C LYS A 4 18.13 24.00 12.10
N LEU A 5 17.14 23.33 12.71
CA LEU A 5 15.78 23.21 12.17
C LEU A 5 15.07 24.57 12.14
N HIS A 6 15.24 25.41 13.15
CA HIS A 6 14.73 26.78 13.16
C HIS A 6 15.28 27.59 11.96
N LEU A 7 16.58 27.50 11.68
CA LEU A 7 17.19 28.16 10.52
C LEU A 7 16.65 27.62 9.19
N LEU A 8 16.44 26.31 9.09
CA LEU A 8 15.82 25.67 7.92
C LEU A 8 14.39 26.19 7.70
N GLY A 9 13.59 26.26 8.77
CA GLY A 9 12.23 26.81 8.71
C GLY A 9 12.20 28.27 8.26
N ALA A 10 13.13 29.09 8.80
CA ALA A 10 13.28 30.49 8.40
C ALA A 10 13.69 30.64 6.93
N PHE A 11 14.63 29.80 6.47
CA PHE A 11 15.06 29.78 5.07
C PHE A 11 13.91 29.37 4.14
N ALA A 12 13.23 28.26 4.45
CA ALA A 12 12.14 27.74 3.62
C ALA A 12 10.97 28.75 3.54
N PHE A 13 10.66 29.41 4.64
CA PHE A 13 9.66 30.48 4.64
C PHE A 13 10.07 31.69 3.79
N ARG A 14 11.35 32.08 3.81
CA ARG A 14 11.85 33.24 3.04
C ARG A 14 12.00 32.94 1.54
N ARG A 15 12.32 31.71 1.18
CA ARG A 15 12.59 31.27 -0.19
C ARG A 15 11.66 30.12 -0.64
N PRO A 16 10.32 30.34 -0.62
CA PRO A 16 9.35 29.25 -0.85
C PRO A 16 9.50 28.62 -2.22
N PHE A 17 9.71 29.42 -3.27
CA PHE A 17 9.85 28.92 -4.64
C PHE A 17 11.13 28.09 -4.86
N VAL A 18 12.20 28.39 -4.14
CA VAL A 18 13.43 27.58 -4.20
C VAL A 18 13.17 26.20 -3.60
N VAL A 19 12.53 26.12 -2.44
CA VAL A 19 12.23 24.85 -1.78
C VAL A 19 11.26 24.01 -2.60
N LEU A 20 10.17 24.60 -3.07
CA LEU A 20 9.20 23.91 -3.92
C LEU A 20 9.84 23.49 -5.26
N GLY A 21 10.65 24.37 -5.87
CA GLY A 21 11.38 24.08 -7.11
C GLY A 21 12.34 22.91 -6.97
N VAL A 22 13.06 22.78 -5.87
CA VAL A 22 13.95 21.64 -5.60
C VAL A 22 13.16 20.33 -5.52
N TRP A 23 12.03 20.29 -4.78
CA TRP A 23 11.22 19.09 -4.67
C TRP A 23 10.53 18.71 -5.99
N ILE A 24 10.06 19.70 -6.75
CA ILE A 24 9.46 19.47 -8.08
C ILE A 24 10.54 18.98 -9.06
N ALA A 25 11.73 19.60 -9.06
CA ALA A 25 12.83 19.15 -9.89
C ALA A 25 13.26 17.71 -9.55
N LEU A 26 13.35 17.39 -8.26
CA LEU A 26 13.64 16.02 -7.81
C LEU A 26 12.57 15.03 -8.28
N LEU A 27 11.29 15.40 -8.16
CA LEU A 27 10.17 14.58 -8.62
C LEU A 27 10.24 14.35 -10.15
N ILE A 28 10.56 15.39 -10.93
CA ILE A 28 10.69 15.27 -12.39
C ILE A 28 11.87 14.37 -12.75
N VAL A 29 13.04 14.57 -12.14
CA VAL A 29 14.24 13.77 -12.43
C VAL A 29 14.01 12.30 -12.07
N LEU A 30 13.53 12.02 -10.86
CA LEU A 30 13.24 10.65 -10.42
C LEU A 30 12.08 10.04 -11.21
N GLY A 31 11.06 10.81 -11.54
CA GLY A 31 9.94 10.36 -12.37
C GLY A 31 10.38 10.01 -13.79
N PHE A 32 11.27 10.80 -14.38
CA PHE A 32 11.85 10.51 -15.69
C PHE A 32 12.69 9.22 -15.66
N THR A 33 13.55 9.06 -14.64
CA THR A 33 14.34 7.84 -14.49
C THR A 33 13.46 6.62 -14.24
N ALA A 34 12.44 6.74 -13.40
CA ALA A 34 11.47 5.67 -13.16
C ALA A 34 10.78 5.27 -14.47
N ALA A 35 10.27 6.22 -15.25
CA ALA A 35 9.56 5.93 -16.50
C ALA A 35 10.43 5.20 -17.54
N HIS A 36 11.75 5.46 -17.57
CA HIS A 36 12.66 4.83 -18.53
C HIS A 36 13.23 3.49 -18.04
N PHE A 37 13.31 3.29 -16.73
CA PHE A 37 14.03 2.16 -16.14
C PHE A 37 13.14 1.26 -15.28
N ILE A 38 11.83 1.41 -15.32
CA ILE A 38 10.92 0.58 -14.53
C ILE A 38 11.00 -0.88 -14.97
N LYS A 39 11.20 -1.77 -14.00
CA LYS A 39 10.98 -3.21 -14.14
C LYS A 39 9.70 -3.61 -13.43
N PRO A 40 9.01 -4.64 -13.93
CA PRO A 40 7.85 -5.20 -13.22
C PRO A 40 8.19 -5.58 -11.77
N THR A 41 7.22 -5.47 -10.91
CA THR A 41 7.33 -5.95 -9.52
C THR A 41 7.17 -7.46 -9.48
N SER A 42 7.87 -8.12 -8.55
CA SER A 42 7.79 -9.57 -8.37
C SER A 42 6.82 -9.94 -7.25
N SER A 43 5.97 -10.93 -7.48
CA SER A 43 5.15 -11.57 -6.44
C SER A 43 5.82 -12.82 -5.87
N ALA A 44 6.94 -13.25 -6.41
CA ALA A 44 7.67 -14.42 -5.94
C ALA A 44 8.21 -14.20 -4.51
N ILE A 45 7.90 -15.14 -3.62
CA ILE A 45 8.41 -15.17 -2.27
C ILE A 45 9.59 -16.13 -2.24
N SER A 46 10.81 -15.62 -2.07
CA SER A 46 12.02 -16.40 -1.89
C SER A 46 12.51 -16.28 -0.45
N ILE A 47 12.83 -17.42 0.16
CA ILE A 47 13.39 -17.49 1.51
C ILE A 47 14.77 -18.18 1.42
N PRO A 48 15.84 -17.41 1.16
CA PRO A 48 17.18 -17.97 0.97
C PRO A 48 17.63 -18.79 2.17
N GLY A 49 18.38 -19.87 1.89
CA GLY A 49 18.96 -20.73 2.92
C GLY A 49 18.07 -21.87 3.40
N THR A 50 16.78 -21.89 3.08
CA THR A 50 15.88 -23.00 3.39
C THR A 50 16.08 -24.16 2.42
N GLU A 51 15.82 -25.40 2.87
CA GLU A 51 15.89 -26.59 2.01
C GLU A 51 14.87 -26.51 0.86
N ALA A 52 13.69 -26.00 1.14
CA ALA A 52 12.66 -25.77 0.12
C ALA A 52 13.14 -24.82 -0.99
N GLN A 53 13.83 -23.72 -0.63
CA GLN A 53 14.37 -22.80 -1.63
C GLN A 53 15.49 -23.45 -2.45
N LYS A 54 16.38 -24.19 -1.81
CA LYS A 54 17.45 -24.94 -2.51
C LYS A 54 16.86 -25.94 -3.50
N ALA A 55 15.78 -26.65 -3.12
CA ALA A 55 15.09 -27.59 -4.00
C ALA A 55 14.43 -26.85 -5.19
N LEU A 56 13.80 -25.68 -4.96
CA LEU A 56 13.24 -24.86 -6.03
C LEU A 56 14.31 -24.31 -6.98
N ASP A 57 15.42 -23.83 -6.44
CA ASP A 57 16.56 -23.32 -7.23
C ASP A 57 17.13 -24.47 -8.10
N ARG A 58 17.31 -25.65 -7.51
CA ARG A 58 17.80 -26.82 -8.24
C ARG A 58 16.82 -27.32 -9.30
N MET A 59 15.52 -27.29 -8.98
CA MET A 59 14.48 -27.61 -9.95
C MET A 59 14.51 -26.63 -11.13
N SER A 60 14.69 -25.36 -10.89
CA SER A 60 14.75 -24.34 -11.95
C SER A 60 16.01 -24.48 -12.84
N GLU A 61 17.12 -24.98 -12.29
CA GLU A 61 18.33 -25.29 -13.04
C GLU A 61 18.15 -26.54 -13.94
N LEU A 62 17.57 -27.61 -13.37
CA LEU A 62 17.39 -28.88 -14.06
C LEU A 62 16.19 -28.85 -15.05
N PHE A 63 15.15 -28.13 -14.70
CA PHE A 63 13.90 -28.00 -15.45
C PHE A 63 13.53 -26.53 -15.64
N PRO A 64 14.20 -25.80 -16.54
CA PRO A 64 13.97 -24.37 -16.74
C PRO A 64 12.51 -24.00 -17.07
N ASP A 65 11.76 -24.94 -17.65
CA ASP A 65 10.35 -24.75 -17.99
C ASP A 65 9.41 -24.93 -16.79
N ALA A 66 9.81 -25.70 -15.78
CA ALA A 66 9.00 -25.93 -14.58
C ALA A 66 8.95 -24.70 -13.64
N GLY A 67 9.95 -23.82 -13.71
CA GLY A 67 10.01 -22.55 -12.97
C GLY A 67 9.28 -21.40 -13.65
N LYS A 68 8.69 -21.63 -14.84
CA LYS A 68 7.89 -20.62 -15.53
C LYS A 68 6.50 -20.51 -14.93
N GLY A 69 5.88 -19.33 -15.05
CA GLY A 69 4.54 -19.08 -14.55
C GLY A 69 3.50 -20.06 -15.11
N SER A 70 2.47 -20.29 -14.35
CA SER A 70 1.34 -21.14 -14.75
C SER A 70 0.00 -20.47 -14.45
N ALA A 71 -1.02 -20.79 -15.26
CA ALA A 71 -2.39 -20.43 -14.99
C ALA A 71 -3.26 -21.68 -14.95
N ARG A 72 -4.25 -21.69 -14.07
CA ARG A 72 -5.25 -22.74 -14.01
C ARG A 72 -6.62 -22.14 -14.32
N ILE A 73 -7.29 -22.70 -15.29
CA ILE A 73 -8.67 -22.33 -15.63
C ILE A 73 -9.55 -23.51 -15.25
N VAL A 74 -10.50 -23.26 -14.36
CA VAL A 74 -11.37 -24.28 -13.77
C VAL A 74 -12.76 -24.14 -14.33
N PHE A 75 -13.29 -25.23 -14.85
CA PHE A 75 -14.64 -25.35 -15.40
C PHE A 75 -15.51 -26.15 -14.41
N ALA A 76 -16.67 -25.63 -14.08
CA ALA A 76 -17.63 -26.34 -13.25
C ALA A 76 -19.01 -26.36 -13.92
N ALA A 77 -19.53 -27.58 -14.13
CA ALA A 77 -20.84 -27.78 -14.71
C ALA A 77 -21.94 -27.39 -13.69
N PRO A 78 -23.06 -26.81 -14.13
CA PRO A 78 -24.17 -26.53 -13.25
C PRO A 78 -24.85 -27.83 -12.77
N SER A 79 -25.62 -27.73 -11.69
CA SER A 79 -26.33 -28.89 -11.11
C SER A 79 -27.15 -29.68 -12.16
N GLY A 80 -26.92 -30.99 -12.16
CA GLY A 80 -27.60 -31.92 -13.09
C GLY A 80 -26.94 -32.06 -14.45
N LYS A 81 -25.77 -31.43 -14.68
CA LYS A 81 -24.96 -31.60 -15.89
C LYS A 81 -23.54 -32.03 -15.54
N THR A 82 -22.83 -32.50 -16.55
CA THR A 82 -21.44 -32.93 -16.46
C THR A 82 -20.54 -32.12 -17.40
N ILE A 83 -19.24 -32.22 -17.23
CA ILE A 83 -18.23 -31.62 -18.12
C ILE A 83 -18.36 -32.17 -19.54
N ASP A 84 -18.83 -33.42 -19.70
CA ASP A 84 -19.06 -34.01 -21.02
C ASP A 84 -20.09 -33.22 -21.84
N ASP A 85 -21.09 -32.60 -21.20
CA ASP A 85 -22.10 -31.74 -21.85
C ASP A 85 -21.50 -30.45 -22.43
N TYR A 86 -20.31 -30.05 -21.96
CA TYR A 86 -19.59 -28.81 -22.35
C TYR A 86 -18.28 -29.09 -23.09
N ARG A 87 -18.06 -30.37 -23.50
CA ARG A 87 -16.82 -30.82 -24.11
C ARG A 87 -16.36 -29.93 -25.28
N GLN A 88 -17.30 -29.53 -26.15
CA GLN A 88 -16.95 -28.66 -27.27
C GLN A 88 -16.47 -27.27 -26.84
N VAL A 89 -17.18 -26.66 -25.89
CA VAL A 89 -16.81 -25.32 -25.36
C VAL A 89 -15.44 -25.34 -24.69
N ILE A 90 -15.14 -26.42 -23.96
CA ILE A 90 -13.84 -26.61 -23.31
C ILE A 90 -12.74 -26.82 -24.37
N ALA A 91 -12.96 -27.65 -25.38
CA ALA A 91 -12.02 -27.88 -26.47
C ALA A 91 -11.74 -26.60 -27.28
N ASP A 92 -12.78 -25.81 -27.57
CA ASP A 92 -12.63 -24.52 -28.25
C ASP A 92 -11.82 -23.51 -27.38
N SER A 93 -12.06 -23.50 -26.05
CA SER A 93 -11.34 -22.68 -25.13
C SER A 93 -9.86 -23.08 -25.01
N THR A 94 -9.55 -24.37 -24.90
CA THR A 94 -8.16 -24.88 -24.86
C THR A 94 -7.42 -24.54 -26.15
N THR A 95 -8.07 -24.70 -27.31
CA THR A 95 -7.52 -24.30 -28.61
C THR A 95 -7.27 -22.78 -28.68
N ALA A 96 -8.17 -21.98 -28.08
CA ALA A 96 -8.00 -20.53 -28.03
C ALA A 96 -6.82 -20.16 -27.13
N PHE A 97 -6.63 -20.82 -25.97
CA PHE A 97 -5.48 -20.61 -25.10
C PHE A 97 -4.14 -20.97 -25.77
N GLU A 98 -4.08 -22.07 -26.53
CA GLU A 98 -2.89 -22.47 -27.28
C GLU A 98 -2.43 -21.42 -28.29
N LYS A 99 -3.38 -20.68 -28.86
CA LYS A 99 -3.10 -19.61 -29.83
C LYS A 99 -2.61 -18.31 -29.18
N LEU A 100 -2.66 -18.18 -27.84
CA LEU A 100 -2.16 -17.00 -27.15
C LEU A 100 -0.64 -16.98 -27.17
N GLY A 101 -0.07 -15.88 -27.62
CA GLY A 101 1.38 -15.71 -27.82
C GLY A 101 2.26 -15.76 -26.57
N GLY A 102 1.71 -16.09 -25.40
CA GLY A 102 2.44 -16.24 -24.13
C GLY A 102 2.34 -17.62 -23.51
N VAL A 103 1.69 -18.57 -24.17
CA VAL A 103 1.49 -19.97 -23.70
C VAL A 103 2.46 -20.90 -24.43
N THR A 104 3.07 -21.84 -23.71
CA THR A 104 3.96 -22.87 -24.27
C THR A 104 3.27 -24.23 -24.33
N GLN A 105 2.42 -24.52 -23.36
CA GLN A 105 1.73 -25.80 -23.27
C GLN A 105 0.37 -25.58 -22.59
N VAL A 106 -0.63 -26.34 -23.04
CA VAL A 106 -1.99 -26.39 -22.47
C VAL A 106 -2.30 -27.83 -22.12
N ILE A 107 -2.74 -28.08 -20.90
CA ILE A 107 -3.29 -29.37 -20.51
C ILE A 107 -4.78 -29.35 -20.87
N ASP A 108 -5.18 -30.16 -21.85
CA ASP A 108 -6.55 -30.28 -22.31
C ASP A 108 -7.31 -31.34 -21.51
N PRO A 109 -8.34 -30.99 -20.71
CA PRO A 109 -9.11 -31.94 -19.94
C PRO A 109 -10.02 -32.83 -20.81
N THR A 110 -10.20 -32.50 -22.07
CA THR A 110 -10.96 -33.35 -23.01
C THR A 110 -10.16 -34.56 -23.46
N VAL A 111 -8.85 -34.51 -23.33
CA VAL A 111 -7.89 -35.60 -23.65
C VAL A 111 -7.31 -36.20 -22.38
N ASN A 112 -6.94 -35.36 -21.42
CA ASN A 112 -6.35 -35.77 -20.13
C ASN A 112 -7.44 -35.97 -19.08
N THR A 113 -7.87 -37.22 -18.88
CA THR A 113 -8.89 -37.55 -17.88
C THR A 113 -8.50 -37.28 -16.44
N ALA A 114 -7.21 -37.16 -16.12
CA ALA A 114 -6.74 -36.80 -14.79
C ALA A 114 -7.06 -35.33 -14.44
N ALA A 115 -7.36 -34.50 -15.43
CA ALA A 115 -7.80 -33.12 -15.24
C ALA A 115 -9.32 -32.98 -15.09
N VAL A 116 -10.06 -34.10 -14.96
CA VAL A 116 -11.50 -34.13 -14.72
C VAL A 116 -11.78 -34.83 -13.40
N SER A 117 -12.67 -34.25 -12.59
CA SER A 117 -13.06 -34.83 -11.29
C SER A 117 -13.76 -36.16 -11.46
N SER A 118 -13.70 -37.04 -10.45
CA SER A 118 -14.29 -38.37 -10.48
C SER A 118 -15.79 -38.36 -10.70
N ASP A 119 -16.49 -37.33 -10.24
CA ASP A 119 -17.93 -37.10 -10.44
C ASP A 119 -18.25 -36.38 -11.76
N LYS A 120 -17.22 -36.05 -12.57
CA LYS A 120 -17.32 -35.34 -13.84
C LYS A 120 -18.04 -33.99 -13.78
N THR A 121 -18.05 -33.34 -12.63
CA THR A 121 -18.69 -32.04 -12.48
C THR A 121 -17.71 -30.89 -12.63
N ILE A 122 -16.40 -31.14 -12.41
CA ILE A 122 -15.33 -30.14 -12.45
C ILE A 122 -14.18 -30.64 -13.33
N ALA A 123 -13.66 -29.73 -14.14
CA ALA A 123 -12.43 -29.96 -14.91
C ALA A 123 -11.51 -28.74 -14.83
N TYR A 124 -10.23 -28.92 -15.08
CA TYR A 124 -9.33 -27.79 -15.19
C TYR A 124 -8.42 -27.94 -16.42
N THR A 125 -8.06 -26.81 -17.00
CA THR A 125 -6.93 -26.70 -17.91
C THR A 125 -5.80 -25.97 -17.24
N GLN A 126 -4.57 -26.40 -17.47
CA GLN A 126 -3.37 -25.72 -16.99
C GLN A 126 -2.63 -25.16 -18.18
N LEU A 127 -2.37 -23.87 -18.13
CA LEU A 127 -1.57 -23.15 -19.11
C LEU A 127 -0.16 -23.01 -18.54
N GLN A 128 0.84 -23.50 -19.28
CA GLN A 128 2.22 -23.22 -18.99
C GLN A 128 2.64 -21.98 -19.75
N LEU A 129 3.15 -20.98 -19.04
CA LEU A 129 3.51 -19.70 -19.64
C LEU A 129 4.95 -19.72 -20.20
N LYS A 130 5.20 -18.93 -21.22
CA LYS A 130 6.51 -18.79 -21.83
C LYS A 130 7.49 -18.06 -20.93
N ASN A 131 6.99 -17.09 -20.16
CA ASN A 131 7.76 -16.27 -19.24
C ASN A 131 7.45 -16.65 -17.79
N GLY A 132 8.36 -16.31 -16.86
CA GLY A 132 8.09 -16.42 -15.43
C GLY A 132 6.91 -15.52 -15.00
N SER A 133 6.37 -15.79 -13.82
CA SER A 133 5.24 -15.02 -13.22
C SER A 133 5.47 -13.50 -13.20
N ASP A 134 6.72 -13.07 -13.17
CA ASP A 134 7.13 -11.65 -13.10
C ASP A 134 7.01 -10.90 -14.45
N HIS A 135 6.72 -11.59 -15.54
CA HIS A 135 6.72 -11.03 -16.90
C HIS A 135 5.40 -11.23 -17.65
N ILE A 136 4.30 -11.32 -16.93
CA ILE A 136 2.97 -11.47 -17.51
C ILE A 136 2.42 -10.07 -17.82
N SER A 137 2.20 -9.75 -19.11
CA SER A 137 1.68 -8.45 -19.54
C SER A 137 0.16 -8.35 -19.29
N ASP A 138 -0.33 -7.14 -19.05
CA ASP A 138 -1.77 -6.88 -18.89
C ASP A 138 -2.57 -7.26 -20.14
N ASP A 139 -2.00 -7.06 -21.35
CA ASP A 139 -2.61 -7.46 -22.62
C ASP A 139 -2.80 -8.98 -22.71
N PHE A 140 -1.83 -9.75 -22.20
CA PHE A 140 -1.94 -11.21 -22.15
C PHE A 140 -3.04 -11.63 -21.17
N ILE A 141 -3.08 -11.02 -19.98
CA ILE A 141 -4.11 -11.29 -18.98
C ILE A 141 -5.51 -10.98 -19.55
N ALA A 142 -5.67 -9.81 -20.19
CA ALA A 142 -6.92 -9.43 -20.83
C ALA A 142 -7.34 -10.44 -21.93
N SER A 143 -6.36 -10.99 -22.65
CA SER A 143 -6.62 -12.04 -23.66
C SER A 143 -7.11 -13.34 -23.01
N VAL A 144 -6.52 -13.77 -21.90
CA VAL A 144 -6.98 -14.93 -21.12
C VAL A 144 -8.38 -14.68 -20.55
N GLU A 145 -8.61 -13.51 -19.94
CA GLU A 145 -9.93 -13.13 -19.40
C GLU A 145 -11.02 -13.16 -20.47
N LYS A 146 -10.70 -12.73 -21.68
CA LYS A 146 -11.63 -12.76 -22.81
C LYS A 146 -12.05 -14.21 -23.13
N VAL A 147 -11.09 -15.13 -23.28
CA VAL A 147 -11.39 -16.54 -23.53
C VAL A 147 -12.23 -17.13 -22.41
N VAL A 148 -11.88 -16.85 -21.15
CA VAL A 148 -12.64 -17.29 -19.97
C VAL A 148 -14.08 -16.76 -20.00
N LYS A 149 -14.25 -15.47 -20.34
CA LYS A 149 -15.57 -14.85 -20.45
C LYS A 149 -16.42 -15.49 -21.56
N ASP A 150 -15.81 -15.74 -22.70
CA ASP A 150 -16.47 -16.36 -23.87
C ASP A 150 -16.87 -17.82 -23.58
N ALA A 151 -16.11 -18.51 -22.71
CA ALA A 151 -16.42 -19.87 -22.27
C ALA A 151 -17.58 -19.96 -21.25
N ARG A 152 -17.99 -18.86 -20.63
CA ARG A 152 -19.13 -18.83 -19.67
C ARG A 152 -20.47 -18.87 -20.37
N VAL A 153 -20.82 -20.01 -20.94
CA VAL A 153 -22.06 -20.20 -21.68
C VAL A 153 -22.96 -21.28 -21.03
N ASN A 154 -24.27 -21.17 -21.22
CA ASN A 154 -25.26 -22.17 -20.78
C ASN A 154 -25.14 -22.57 -19.29
N GLY A 155 -24.67 -21.64 -18.42
CA GLY A 155 -24.53 -21.88 -16.99
C GLY A 155 -23.20 -22.53 -16.58
N LEU A 156 -22.27 -22.78 -17.51
CA LEU A 156 -20.92 -23.24 -17.19
C LEU A 156 -20.19 -22.14 -16.39
N GLN A 157 -19.76 -22.48 -15.19
CA GLN A 157 -18.90 -21.60 -14.37
C GLN A 157 -17.46 -21.80 -14.80
N VAL A 158 -16.76 -20.72 -15.09
CA VAL A 158 -15.34 -20.74 -15.47
C VAL A 158 -14.59 -19.73 -14.60
N GLU A 159 -13.61 -20.20 -13.86
CA GLU A 159 -12.82 -19.38 -12.93
C GLU A 159 -11.33 -19.55 -13.21
N MET A 160 -10.54 -18.52 -12.85
CA MET A 160 -9.10 -18.48 -13.07
C MET A 160 -8.35 -18.51 -11.76
N GLY A 161 -7.22 -19.21 -11.71
CA GLY A 161 -6.27 -19.24 -10.61
C GLY A 161 -4.83 -19.29 -11.13
N GLY A 162 -3.87 -19.26 -10.22
CA GLY A 162 -2.45 -19.26 -10.53
C GLY A 162 -1.89 -17.87 -10.87
N ASP A 163 -0.69 -17.83 -11.46
CA ASP A 163 0.10 -16.59 -11.62
C ASP A 163 -0.57 -15.51 -12.48
N VAL A 164 -1.52 -15.88 -13.35
CA VAL A 164 -2.28 -14.95 -14.21
C VAL A 164 -3.23 -14.07 -13.40
N VAL A 165 -3.65 -14.52 -12.21
CA VAL A 165 -4.59 -13.79 -11.35
C VAL A 165 -3.87 -13.09 -10.20
N GLN A 166 -2.68 -13.55 -9.83
CA GLN A 166 -1.83 -12.89 -8.83
C GLN A 166 -1.25 -11.59 -9.39
N ARG A 167 -2.15 -10.64 -9.65
CA ARG A 167 -1.72 -9.30 -10.03
C ARG A 167 -1.04 -8.65 -8.84
N ALA A 168 0.14 -8.06 -9.09
CA ALA A 168 0.51 -6.89 -8.32
C ALA A 168 -0.69 -5.92 -8.37
N PRO A 169 -1.08 -5.30 -7.24
CA PRO A 169 -2.15 -4.31 -7.27
C PRO A 169 -1.85 -3.33 -8.39
N SER A 170 -2.60 -3.42 -9.51
CA SER A 170 -2.42 -2.55 -10.68
C SER A 170 -2.68 -1.09 -10.31
N ASP A 171 -3.44 -0.88 -9.26
CA ASP A 171 -3.76 0.42 -8.72
C ASP A 171 -3.01 0.67 -7.41
N ILE A 172 -1.85 1.33 -7.53
CA ILE A 172 -1.08 1.84 -6.38
C ILE A 172 -1.96 2.77 -5.52
N LEU A 173 -2.97 3.39 -6.13
CA LEU A 173 -4.03 4.16 -5.49
C LEU A 173 -5.38 3.52 -5.81
N GLY A 174 -5.77 2.54 -5.02
CA GLY A 174 -7.08 1.91 -5.14
C GLY A 174 -8.23 2.81 -4.67
N VAL A 175 -9.46 2.32 -4.84
CA VAL A 175 -10.67 3.05 -4.39
C VAL A 175 -10.64 3.32 -2.89
N GLY A 176 -10.00 2.42 -2.10
CA GLY A 176 -9.83 2.58 -0.65
C GLY A 176 -8.94 3.77 -0.27
N GLU A 177 -7.80 3.92 -0.94
CA GLU A 177 -6.85 5.01 -0.71
C GLU A 177 -7.43 6.36 -1.11
N ILE A 178 -8.13 6.44 -2.24
CA ILE A 178 -8.82 7.66 -2.67
C ILE A 178 -9.94 8.00 -1.67
N GLY A 179 -10.73 7.02 -1.26
CA GLY A 179 -11.75 7.18 -0.23
C GLY A 179 -11.16 7.69 1.10
N GLY A 180 -10.04 7.11 1.53
CA GLY A 180 -9.28 7.54 2.70
C GLY A 180 -8.80 8.99 2.61
N LEU A 181 -8.27 9.41 1.45
CA LEU A 181 -7.85 10.80 1.21
C LEU A 181 -9.03 11.79 1.28
N VAL A 182 -10.19 11.42 0.73
CA VAL A 182 -11.40 12.24 0.80
C VAL A 182 -11.88 12.39 2.25
N VAL A 183 -11.93 11.29 3.01
CA VAL A 183 -12.29 11.32 4.43
C VAL A 183 -11.29 12.16 5.23
N ALA A 184 -9.98 11.99 4.99
CA ALA A 184 -8.95 12.80 5.61
C ALA A 184 -9.13 14.29 5.31
N LEU A 185 -9.43 14.67 4.05
CA LEU A 185 -9.69 16.06 3.67
C LEU A 185 -10.90 16.63 4.42
N ILE A 186 -11.98 15.87 4.54
CA ILE A 186 -13.19 16.30 5.28
C ILE A 186 -12.85 16.52 6.77
N VAL A 187 -12.21 15.53 7.41
CA VAL A 187 -11.83 15.60 8.83
C VAL A 187 -10.88 16.79 9.08
N LEU A 188 -9.86 16.95 8.24
CA LEU A 188 -8.92 18.07 8.34
C LEU A 188 -9.62 19.42 8.11
N THR A 189 -10.56 19.49 7.19
CA THR A 189 -11.33 20.73 6.95
C THR A 189 -12.18 21.10 8.15
N VAL A 190 -12.83 20.14 8.78
CA VAL A 190 -13.62 20.35 9.99
C VAL A 190 -12.72 20.77 11.16
N THR A 191 -11.59 20.10 11.36
CA THR A 191 -10.68 20.36 12.49
C THR A 191 -9.90 21.65 12.35
N LEU A 192 -9.41 21.98 11.14
CA LEU A 192 -8.65 23.20 10.87
C LEU A 192 -9.54 24.40 10.53
N GLY A 193 -10.83 24.15 10.21
CA GLY A 193 -11.79 25.20 9.87
C GLY A 193 -11.50 25.90 8.53
N SER A 194 -10.68 25.30 7.66
CA SER A 194 -10.31 25.86 6.36
C SER A 194 -9.89 24.75 5.40
N LEU A 195 -10.53 24.70 4.23
CA LEU A 195 -10.19 23.75 3.17
C LEU A 195 -8.74 23.91 2.67
N ILE A 196 -8.25 25.14 2.59
CA ILE A 196 -6.87 25.44 2.18
C ILE A 196 -5.88 24.94 3.24
N ALA A 197 -6.20 25.12 4.52
CA ALA A 197 -5.39 24.56 5.61
C ALA A 197 -5.34 23.04 5.57
N ALA A 198 -6.47 22.39 5.30
CA ALA A 198 -6.59 20.94 5.14
C ALA A 198 -5.84 20.43 3.90
N GLY A 199 -5.82 21.19 2.82
CA GLY A 199 -5.11 20.86 1.59
C GLY A 199 -3.59 20.88 1.72
N MET A 200 -3.01 21.67 2.63
CA MET A 200 -1.54 21.73 2.81
C MET A 200 -0.94 20.38 3.24
N PRO A 201 -1.42 19.68 4.28
CA PRO A 201 -0.90 18.35 4.65
C PRO A 201 -1.04 17.34 3.53
N LEU A 202 -2.18 17.32 2.83
CA LEU A 202 -2.41 16.41 1.71
C LEU A 202 -1.44 16.67 0.55
N ALA A 203 -1.29 17.92 0.13
CA ALA A 203 -0.37 18.28 -0.94
C ALA A 203 1.08 17.90 -0.58
N THR A 204 1.48 18.14 0.66
CA THR A 204 2.80 17.77 1.17
C THR A 204 3.00 16.26 1.15
N ALA A 205 2.01 15.49 1.61
CA ALA A 205 2.06 14.03 1.59
C ALA A 205 2.10 13.46 0.17
N LEU A 206 1.33 14.03 -0.78
CA LEU A 206 1.36 13.62 -2.18
C LEU A 206 2.72 13.90 -2.84
N ILE A 207 3.35 15.03 -2.55
CA ILE A 207 4.73 15.31 -3.01
C ILE A 207 5.70 14.27 -2.45
N ALA A 208 5.59 13.97 -1.14
CA ALA A 208 6.46 12.99 -0.50
C ALA A 208 6.30 11.59 -1.10
N VAL A 209 5.07 11.14 -1.29
CA VAL A 209 4.76 9.85 -1.90
C VAL A 209 5.23 9.81 -3.35
N GLY A 210 4.96 10.86 -4.13
CA GLY A 210 5.43 10.96 -5.51
C GLY A 210 6.95 10.81 -5.63
N VAL A 211 7.71 11.54 -4.81
CA VAL A 211 9.19 11.45 -4.77
C VAL A 211 9.65 10.07 -4.30
N SER A 212 9.00 9.49 -3.29
CA SER A 212 9.35 8.17 -2.76
C SER A 212 9.11 7.07 -3.78
N MET A 213 7.96 7.10 -4.48
CA MET A 213 7.61 6.13 -5.51
C MET A 213 8.53 6.25 -6.72
N ALA A 214 8.76 7.47 -7.19
CA ALA A 214 9.68 7.71 -8.29
C ALA A 214 11.11 7.25 -7.94
N GLY A 215 11.56 7.47 -6.71
CA GLY A 215 12.85 6.97 -6.19
C GLY A 215 12.89 5.44 -6.14
N LEU A 216 11.84 4.80 -5.60
CA LEU A 216 11.73 3.34 -5.52
C LEU A 216 11.81 2.69 -6.90
N PHE A 217 10.98 3.15 -7.85
CA PHE A 217 10.96 2.58 -9.20
C PHE A 217 12.24 2.91 -10.00
N SER A 218 12.92 4.01 -9.73
CA SER A 218 14.24 4.28 -10.32
C SER A 218 15.29 3.24 -9.93
N LEU A 219 15.14 2.61 -8.76
CA LEU A 219 16.04 1.57 -8.27
C LEU A 219 15.65 0.15 -8.74
N SER A 220 14.53 -0.02 -9.45
CA SER A 220 14.03 -1.33 -9.90
C SER A 220 15.01 -2.10 -10.81
N GLN A 221 15.97 -1.42 -11.42
CA GLN A 221 17.03 -2.06 -12.21
C GLN A 221 18.04 -2.82 -11.36
N VAL A 222 18.26 -2.36 -10.12
CA VAL A 222 19.31 -2.88 -9.22
C VAL A 222 18.72 -3.79 -8.15
N ILE A 223 17.48 -3.54 -7.74
CA ILE A 223 16.79 -4.31 -6.71
C ILE A 223 15.48 -4.88 -7.25
N THR A 224 15.13 -6.11 -6.84
CA THR A 224 13.83 -6.69 -7.11
C THR A 224 12.81 -6.11 -6.13
N ILE A 225 11.79 -5.44 -6.66
CA ILE A 225 10.73 -4.81 -5.86
C ILE A 225 9.57 -5.80 -5.76
N SER A 226 9.21 -6.20 -4.53
CA SER A 226 8.01 -7.00 -4.30
C SER A 226 6.76 -6.19 -4.62
N SER A 227 5.71 -6.84 -5.17
CA SER A 227 4.43 -6.22 -5.54
C SER A 227 3.72 -5.49 -4.38
N THR A 228 3.95 -5.91 -3.14
CA THR A 228 3.40 -5.29 -1.92
C THR A 228 4.20 -4.07 -1.44
N THR A 229 5.46 -3.92 -1.88
CA THR A 229 6.36 -2.84 -1.42
C THR A 229 5.84 -1.44 -1.75
N PRO A 230 5.39 -1.14 -2.99
CA PRO A 230 4.86 0.17 -3.33
C PRO A 230 3.63 0.54 -2.50
N VAL A 231 2.71 -0.40 -2.30
CA VAL A 231 1.48 -0.18 -1.52
C VAL A 231 1.82 0.22 -0.09
N LEU A 232 2.70 -0.53 0.59
CA LEU A 232 3.12 -0.22 1.95
C LEU A 232 3.81 1.15 2.04
N ALA A 233 4.71 1.46 1.09
CA ALA A 233 5.43 2.72 1.07
C ALA A 233 4.48 3.91 0.83
N VAL A 234 3.46 3.77 -0.04
CA VAL A 234 2.40 4.78 -0.25
C VAL A 234 1.59 4.99 1.02
N MET A 235 1.08 3.90 1.62
CA MET A 235 0.24 3.98 2.82
C MET A 235 0.98 4.67 3.98
N LEU A 236 2.22 4.24 4.28
CA LEU A 236 3.03 4.84 5.33
C LEU A 236 3.45 6.27 4.99
N GLY A 237 3.84 6.53 3.75
CA GLY A 237 4.22 7.86 3.29
C GLY A 237 3.06 8.86 3.38
N LEU A 238 1.85 8.47 3.00
CA LEU A 238 0.64 9.30 3.14
C LEU A 238 0.30 9.56 4.61
N ALA A 239 0.20 8.50 5.42
CA ALA A 239 -0.18 8.62 6.82
C ALA A 239 0.78 9.54 7.57
N VAL A 240 2.08 9.23 7.50
CA VAL A 240 3.12 9.96 8.21
C VAL A 240 3.29 11.39 7.64
N GLY A 241 3.18 11.54 6.32
CA GLY A 241 3.27 12.84 5.65
C GLY A 241 2.17 13.80 6.08
N ILE A 242 0.93 13.30 6.20
CA ILE A 242 -0.22 14.09 6.69
C ILE A 242 -0.03 14.45 8.15
N ASP A 243 0.30 13.48 9.01
CA ASP A 243 0.40 13.68 10.46
C ASP A 243 1.54 14.64 10.83
N TYR A 244 2.71 14.50 10.23
CA TYR A 244 3.85 15.39 10.48
C TYR A 244 3.56 16.83 10.02
N SER A 245 2.91 16.95 8.87
CA SER A 245 2.51 18.25 8.34
C SER A 245 1.48 18.92 9.24
N LEU A 246 0.48 18.16 9.70
CA LEU A 246 -0.56 18.64 10.61
C LEU A 246 0.03 19.12 11.95
N PHE A 247 0.99 18.37 12.50
CA PHE A 247 1.65 18.71 13.74
C PHE A 247 2.41 20.04 13.63
N ILE A 248 3.12 20.26 12.53
CA ILE A 248 3.84 21.51 12.26
C ILE A 248 2.86 22.68 12.08
N ILE A 249 1.78 22.49 11.29
CA ILE A 249 0.75 23.52 11.05
C ILE A 249 0.07 23.93 12.35
N ASN A 250 -0.30 22.96 13.19
CA ASN A 250 -0.93 23.27 14.48
C ASN A 250 0.01 24.07 15.39
N ARG A 251 1.30 23.71 15.42
CA ARG A 251 2.29 24.46 16.20
C ARG A 251 2.50 25.87 15.67
N TYR A 252 2.52 26.04 14.34
CA TYR A 252 2.55 27.35 13.71
C TYR A 252 1.32 28.20 14.12
N ARG A 253 0.12 27.63 14.08
CA ARG A 253 -1.12 28.32 14.50
C ARG A 253 -1.04 28.76 15.95
N THR A 254 -0.53 27.93 16.85
CA THR A 254 -0.31 28.27 18.27
C THR A 254 0.57 29.52 18.38
N TYR A 255 1.73 29.55 17.71
CA TYR A 255 2.64 30.69 17.77
C TYR A 255 2.05 31.98 17.19
N VAL A 256 1.25 31.88 16.11
CA VAL A 256 0.55 33.05 15.57
C VAL A 256 -0.50 33.58 16.56
N HIS A 257 -1.21 32.70 17.28
CA HIS A 257 -2.14 33.10 18.35
C HIS A 257 -1.41 33.71 19.55
N GLU A 258 -0.18 33.29 19.85
CA GLU A 258 0.68 33.89 20.86
C GLU A 258 1.23 35.28 20.45
N GLY A 259 0.92 35.75 19.23
CA GLY A 259 1.29 37.07 18.72
C GLY A 259 2.62 37.14 17.98
N PHE A 260 3.26 35.99 17.69
CA PHE A 260 4.49 36.00 16.88
C PHE A 260 4.18 36.34 15.41
N ALA A 261 5.13 37.04 14.76
CA ALA A 261 5.06 37.28 13.32
C ALA A 261 5.10 35.95 12.55
N SER A 262 4.39 35.87 11.43
CA SER A 262 4.25 34.61 10.65
C SER A 262 5.59 33.95 10.29
N SER A 263 6.63 34.75 9.98
CA SER A 263 7.98 34.24 9.70
C SER A 263 8.65 33.61 10.92
N ASP A 264 8.52 34.24 12.09
CA ASP A 264 9.07 33.76 13.34
C ASP A 264 8.28 32.57 13.88
N ALA A 265 6.94 32.63 13.76
CA ALA A 265 6.06 31.50 14.10
C ALA A 265 6.39 30.24 13.29
N ALA A 266 6.64 30.36 11.98
CA ALA A 266 7.03 29.24 11.13
C ALA A 266 8.40 28.67 11.53
N ALA A 267 9.38 29.52 11.74
CA ALA A 267 10.71 29.10 12.17
C ALA A 267 10.70 28.40 13.53
N ARG A 268 9.93 28.93 14.50
CA ARG A 268 9.75 28.30 15.83
C ARG A 268 8.99 26.97 15.74
N ALA A 269 7.97 26.89 14.90
CA ALA A 269 7.24 25.64 14.68
C ALA A 269 8.15 24.52 14.17
N ILE A 270 9.03 24.82 13.20
CA ILE A 270 10.03 23.85 12.72
C ILE A 270 11.10 23.58 13.79
N GLY A 271 11.52 24.56 14.57
CA GLY A 271 12.48 24.36 15.66
C GLY A 271 11.97 23.46 16.78
N THR A 272 10.66 23.44 17.03
CA THR A 272 10.02 22.67 18.11
C THR A 272 9.32 21.40 17.56
N ALA A 273 8.21 21.56 16.84
CA ALA A 273 7.46 20.45 16.26
C ALA A 273 8.29 19.67 15.23
N GLY A 274 9.07 20.36 14.40
CA GLY A 274 9.98 19.70 13.46
C GLY A 274 11.05 18.84 14.14
N ASN A 275 11.52 19.23 15.33
CA ASN A 275 12.43 18.39 16.10
C ASN A 275 11.76 17.08 16.55
N ALA A 276 10.52 17.13 17.02
CA ALA A 276 9.74 15.94 17.38
C ALA A 276 9.47 15.07 16.16
N VAL A 277 9.15 15.66 15.00
CA VAL A 277 8.97 14.95 13.73
C VAL A 277 10.23 14.18 13.33
N VAL A 278 11.42 14.80 13.42
CA VAL A 278 12.69 14.12 13.09
C VAL A 278 12.96 12.94 14.02
N PHE A 279 12.71 13.09 15.33
CA PHE A 279 12.87 11.99 16.29
C PHE A 279 11.87 10.86 16.00
N ALA A 280 10.61 11.18 15.79
CA ALA A 280 9.58 10.20 15.47
C ALA A 280 9.90 9.46 14.16
N ALA A 281 10.31 10.19 13.11
CA ALA A 281 10.74 9.58 11.86
C ALA A 281 11.95 8.66 12.05
N ALA A 282 12.97 9.10 12.79
CA ALA A 282 14.16 8.28 13.04
C ALA A 282 13.85 6.97 13.75
N THR A 283 12.96 6.97 14.75
CA THR A 283 12.56 5.75 15.45
C THR A 283 11.84 4.76 14.53
N VAL A 284 10.94 5.24 13.67
CA VAL A 284 10.22 4.39 12.73
C VAL A 284 11.14 3.89 11.61
N ILE A 285 12.04 4.72 11.12
CA ILE A 285 13.06 4.33 10.11
C ILE A 285 13.95 3.21 10.67
N ILE A 286 14.42 3.32 11.91
CA ILE A 286 15.24 2.29 12.55
C ILE A 286 14.44 0.99 12.70
N ALA A 287 13.19 1.07 13.13
CA ALA A 287 12.32 -0.11 13.29
C ALA A 287 12.05 -0.83 11.95
N LEU A 288 11.79 -0.07 10.88
CA LEU A 288 11.59 -0.64 9.55
C LEU A 288 12.90 -1.18 8.92
N ALA A 289 14.00 -0.48 9.11
CA ALA A 289 15.30 -0.94 8.66
C ALA A 289 15.74 -2.24 9.37
N ALA A 290 15.30 -2.47 10.62
CA ALA A 290 15.57 -3.70 11.36
C ALA A 290 14.98 -4.95 10.68
N LEU A 291 13.97 -4.81 9.79
CA LEU A 291 13.47 -5.92 8.98
C LEU A 291 14.56 -6.53 8.07
N SER A 292 15.58 -5.76 7.72
CA SER A 292 16.72 -6.27 6.94
C SER A 292 17.56 -7.32 7.67
N VAL A 293 17.49 -7.36 9.02
CA VAL A 293 18.21 -8.34 9.84
C VAL A 293 17.69 -9.77 9.61
N VAL A 294 16.43 -9.91 9.21
CA VAL A 294 15.82 -11.23 8.92
C VAL A 294 16.41 -11.86 7.64
N GLN A 295 17.07 -11.07 6.79
CA GLN A 295 17.71 -11.50 5.53
C GLN A 295 16.77 -12.16 4.51
N ILE A 296 15.46 -11.92 4.62
CA ILE A 296 14.47 -12.32 3.62
C ILE A 296 14.34 -11.18 2.61
N PRO A 297 14.66 -11.38 1.31
CA PRO A 297 14.77 -10.30 0.33
C PRO A 297 13.53 -9.41 0.23
N PHE A 298 12.32 -9.99 0.16
CA PHE A 298 11.10 -9.19 0.05
C PHE A 298 10.82 -8.36 1.31
N MET A 299 11.12 -8.88 2.52
CA MET A 299 10.98 -8.12 3.77
C MET A 299 12.00 -7.00 3.86
N THR A 300 13.23 -7.26 3.44
CA THR A 300 14.30 -6.24 3.40
C THR A 300 13.94 -5.10 2.46
N THR A 301 13.52 -5.41 1.22
CA THR A 301 13.14 -4.38 0.25
C THR A 301 11.92 -3.60 0.70
N MET A 302 10.90 -4.26 1.26
CA MET A 302 9.70 -3.65 1.81
C MET A 302 10.01 -2.72 2.99
N GLY A 303 10.83 -3.19 3.95
CA GLY A 303 11.23 -2.41 5.12
C GLY A 303 12.06 -1.18 4.75
N LEU A 304 13.05 -1.34 3.88
CA LEU A 304 13.91 -0.22 3.45
C LEU A 304 13.14 0.79 2.57
N ALA A 305 12.26 0.34 1.69
CA ALA A 305 11.42 1.23 0.88
C ALA A 305 10.47 2.06 1.75
N ALA A 306 9.82 1.42 2.74
CA ALA A 306 8.97 2.12 3.71
C ALA A 306 9.76 3.10 4.58
N ALA A 307 10.97 2.72 5.04
CA ALA A 307 11.85 3.60 5.78
C ALA A 307 12.28 4.83 4.95
N ALA A 308 12.61 4.62 3.67
CA ALA A 308 12.93 5.69 2.74
C ALA A 308 11.72 6.62 2.51
N ALA A 309 10.52 6.06 2.33
CA ALA A 309 9.29 6.85 2.17
C ALA A 309 9.01 7.74 3.40
N ILE A 310 9.21 7.23 4.61
CA ILE A 310 9.07 8.00 5.85
C ILE A 310 10.16 9.08 5.96
N ALA A 311 11.40 8.77 5.58
CA ALA A 311 12.47 9.75 5.57
C ALA A 311 12.16 10.92 4.62
N VAL A 312 11.71 10.61 3.42
CA VAL A 312 11.27 11.60 2.42
C VAL A 312 10.08 12.40 2.96
N ALA A 313 9.05 11.74 3.54
CA ALA A 313 7.89 12.40 4.11
C ALA A 313 8.26 13.41 5.22
N ALA A 314 9.17 13.03 6.12
CA ALA A 314 9.67 13.91 7.16
C ALA A 314 10.43 15.11 6.58
N LEU A 315 11.33 14.88 5.61
CA LEU A 315 12.10 15.95 4.94
C LEU A 315 11.18 16.91 4.18
N VAL A 316 10.19 16.38 3.46
CA VAL A 316 9.17 17.18 2.77
C VAL A 316 8.37 18.00 3.80
N ALA A 317 7.89 17.38 4.87
CA ALA A 317 7.10 18.08 5.90
C ALA A 317 7.86 19.25 6.53
N ILE A 318 9.13 19.07 6.95
CA ILE A 318 9.90 20.12 7.60
C ILE A 318 10.37 21.23 6.63
N SER A 319 10.38 20.98 5.32
CA SER A 319 10.85 21.96 4.33
C SER A 319 9.68 22.58 3.53
N VAL A 320 8.73 21.79 3.04
CA VAL A 320 7.61 22.26 2.20
C VAL A 320 6.56 23.00 3.02
N ILE A 321 6.24 22.55 4.24
CA ILE A 321 5.21 23.21 5.06
C ILE A 321 5.54 24.68 5.32
N PRO A 322 6.74 25.08 5.81
CA PRO A 322 7.03 26.50 5.99
C PRO A 322 7.01 27.30 4.67
N ALA A 323 7.39 26.68 3.55
CA ALA A 323 7.27 27.32 2.23
C ALA A 323 5.80 27.55 1.85
N MET A 324 4.92 26.57 2.05
CA MET A 324 3.48 26.71 1.81
C MET A 324 2.83 27.71 2.77
N LEU A 325 3.26 27.73 4.04
CA LEU A 325 2.77 28.73 5.00
C LEU A 325 3.13 30.17 4.59
N ARG A 326 4.21 30.40 3.88
CA ARG A 326 4.51 31.72 3.30
C ARG A 326 3.53 32.11 2.20
N LEU A 327 3.16 31.15 1.34
CA LEU A 327 2.30 31.42 0.17
C LEU A 327 0.82 31.51 0.55
N VAL A 328 0.35 30.58 1.38
CA VAL A 328 -1.07 30.43 1.69
C VAL A 328 -1.39 30.47 3.18
N GLY A 329 -0.43 30.76 4.05
CA GLY A 329 -0.60 30.71 5.50
C GLY A 329 -1.67 31.65 6.06
N ARG A 330 -1.98 32.74 5.34
CA ARG A 330 -3.15 33.59 5.69
C ARG A 330 -4.48 32.77 5.68
N PHE A 331 -4.56 31.71 4.90
CA PHE A 331 -5.72 30.82 4.81
C PHE A 331 -5.64 29.62 5.75
N ALA A 332 -4.54 29.50 6.51
CA ALA A 332 -4.41 28.47 7.56
C ALA A 332 -5.35 28.70 8.75
N PHE A 333 -6.03 29.82 8.78
CA PHE A 333 -7.00 30.20 9.79
C PHE A 333 -8.38 30.38 9.18
N SER A 334 -9.44 30.05 9.92
CA SER A 334 -10.81 30.33 9.52
C SER A 334 -11.07 31.86 9.42
N LYS A 335 -12.09 32.26 8.69
CA LYS A 335 -12.44 33.68 8.57
C LYS A 335 -12.66 34.33 9.93
N LYS A 336 -13.29 33.61 10.89
CA LYS A 336 -13.56 34.09 12.25
C LYS A 336 -12.28 34.27 13.05
N GLU A 337 -11.37 33.29 12.98
CA GLU A 337 -10.07 33.33 13.68
C GLU A 337 -9.18 34.46 13.16
N ARG A 338 -9.14 34.68 11.83
CA ARG A 338 -8.40 35.81 11.23
C ARG A 338 -8.87 37.16 11.77
N ALA A 339 -10.18 37.32 11.83
CA ALA A 339 -10.74 38.55 12.38
C ALA A 339 -10.42 38.75 13.87
N ALA A 340 -10.37 37.65 14.65
CA ALA A 340 -9.99 37.70 16.07
C ALA A 340 -8.50 38.04 16.23
N ILE A 341 -7.60 37.42 15.46
CA ILE A 341 -6.14 37.69 15.48
C ILE A 341 -5.88 39.17 15.15
N VAL A 342 -6.52 39.71 14.10
CA VAL A 342 -6.34 41.13 13.70
C VAL A 342 -6.86 42.07 14.79
N ARG A 343 -7.96 41.74 15.47
CA ARG A 343 -8.51 42.54 16.57
C ARG A 343 -7.58 42.51 17.79
N ALA A 344 -7.03 41.33 18.14
CA ALA A 344 -6.10 41.18 19.26
C ALA A 344 -4.81 41.95 19.01
N GLN A 345 -4.24 41.91 17.81
CA GLN A 345 -3.05 42.68 17.42
C GLN A 345 -3.29 44.19 17.49
N LYS A 346 -4.48 44.70 17.08
CA LYS A 346 -4.83 46.11 17.17
C LYS A 346 -5.02 46.60 18.62
N LYS A 347 -5.43 45.72 19.54
CA LYS A 347 -5.67 46.08 20.94
C LYS A 347 -4.44 45.96 21.82
N GLY A 348 -3.29 45.53 21.31
CA GLY A 348 -2.08 45.30 22.12
C GLY A 348 -2.25 44.27 23.24
N ALA A 349 -3.40 43.58 23.26
CA ALA A 349 -3.69 42.61 24.29
C ALA A 349 -3.07 41.25 23.89
N ARG A 350 -2.11 40.76 24.69
CA ARG A 350 -1.87 39.35 24.84
C ARG A 350 -3.20 38.78 25.32
N GLU A 351 -3.89 37.99 24.48
CA GLU A 351 -5.09 37.28 24.93
C GLU A 351 -4.71 36.42 26.14
N ASP A 352 -5.32 36.73 27.28
CA ASP A 352 -5.33 35.84 28.42
C ASP A 352 -5.99 34.53 27.98
N HIS A 353 -5.18 33.48 27.79
CA HIS A 353 -5.61 32.14 27.40
C HIS A 353 -6.49 31.43 28.44
N HIS A 354 -7.01 32.17 29.43
CA HIS A 354 -7.89 31.67 30.49
C HIS A 354 -9.40 31.82 30.20
N ALA A 355 -9.81 32.19 28.99
CA ALA A 355 -11.22 32.00 28.63
C ALA A 355 -11.51 30.50 28.59
N LYS A 356 -12.05 29.96 29.71
CA LYS A 356 -12.53 28.57 29.87
C LYS A 356 -13.48 28.24 28.72
N ARG A 357 -12.94 27.75 27.61
CA ARG A 357 -13.77 27.08 26.60
C ARG A 357 -14.14 25.72 27.20
N THR A 358 -15.39 25.60 27.68
CA THR A 358 -16.02 24.34 28.08
C THR A 358 -16.34 23.52 26.85
N THR A 359 -15.29 23.13 26.09
CA THR A 359 -15.41 22.23 24.96
C THR A 359 -15.57 20.80 25.49
N VAL A 360 -16.34 19.96 24.81
CA VAL A 360 -16.49 18.53 25.15
C VAL A 360 -15.12 17.86 25.37
N TRP A 361 -14.14 18.19 24.56
CA TRP A 361 -12.76 17.70 24.68
C TRP A 361 -12.06 18.14 25.97
N TYR A 362 -12.32 19.35 26.47
CA TYR A 362 -11.76 19.82 27.75
C TYR A 362 -12.36 18.99 28.92
N ARG A 363 -13.67 18.79 28.92
CA ARG A 363 -14.36 17.98 29.95
C ARG A 363 -13.89 16.53 29.91
N TRP A 364 -13.66 15.98 28.71
CA TRP A 364 -13.11 14.63 28.54
C TRP A 364 -11.68 14.53 29.06
N GLY A 365 -10.81 15.50 28.74
CA GLY A 365 -9.45 15.58 29.29
C GLY A 365 -9.45 15.71 30.83
N GLU A 366 -10.35 16.52 31.39
CA GLU A 366 -10.51 16.65 32.85
C GLU A 366 -10.97 15.32 33.49
N ALA A 367 -11.89 14.61 32.86
CA ALA A 367 -12.33 13.29 33.33
C ALA A 367 -11.21 12.26 33.33
N ILE A 368 -10.36 12.23 32.28
CA ILE A 368 -9.19 11.33 32.20
C ILE A 368 -8.19 11.65 33.32
N THR A 369 -7.89 12.93 33.54
CA THR A 369 -6.93 13.35 34.57
C THR A 369 -7.47 13.15 35.98
N ARG A 370 -8.79 13.20 36.16
CA ARG A 370 -9.45 12.97 37.47
C ARG A 370 -9.50 11.50 37.86
N TYR A 371 -9.63 10.59 36.89
CA TYR A 371 -9.76 9.14 37.16
C TYR A 371 -8.73 8.33 36.32
N PRO A 372 -7.42 8.57 36.49
CA PRO A 372 -6.40 8.01 35.57
C PRO A 372 -6.35 6.48 35.64
N VAL A 373 -6.50 5.87 36.84
CA VAL A 373 -6.46 4.42 37.02
C VAL A 373 -7.68 3.75 36.37
N ALA A 374 -8.87 4.30 36.56
CA ALA A 374 -10.08 3.76 35.96
C ALA A 374 -10.01 3.82 34.41
N VAL A 375 -9.53 4.93 33.85
CA VAL A 375 -9.36 5.08 32.41
C VAL A 375 -8.31 4.09 31.86
N LEU A 376 -7.21 3.88 32.61
CA LEU A 376 -6.18 2.90 32.24
C LEU A 376 -6.77 1.48 32.23
N ILE A 377 -7.51 1.07 33.27
CA ILE A 377 -8.14 -0.25 33.33
C ILE A 377 -9.13 -0.43 32.18
N VAL A 378 -10.02 0.53 31.97
CA VAL A 378 -10.97 0.50 30.83
C VAL A 378 -10.25 0.38 29.49
N GLY A 379 -9.16 1.13 29.30
CA GLY A 379 -8.33 1.05 28.11
C GLY A 379 -7.71 -0.33 27.90
N ILE A 380 -7.10 -0.91 28.95
CA ILE A 380 -6.51 -2.25 28.90
C ILE A 380 -7.58 -3.31 28.62
N VAL A 381 -8.75 -3.24 29.28
CA VAL A 381 -9.85 -4.17 29.05
C VAL A 381 -10.39 -4.05 27.62
N ALA A 382 -10.58 -2.83 27.13
CA ALA A 382 -11.07 -2.59 25.76
C ALA A 382 -10.09 -3.14 24.72
N VAL A 383 -8.80 -2.82 24.84
CA VAL A 383 -7.75 -3.35 23.92
C VAL A 383 -7.64 -4.86 24.04
N GLY A 384 -7.69 -5.41 25.26
CA GLY A 384 -7.68 -6.85 25.51
C GLY A 384 -8.86 -7.55 24.84
N ALA A 385 -10.07 -7.01 24.98
CA ALA A 385 -11.26 -7.56 24.33
C ALA A 385 -11.16 -7.55 22.79
N ILE A 386 -10.62 -6.47 22.22
CA ILE A 386 -10.37 -6.38 20.76
C ILE A 386 -9.28 -7.37 20.33
N ALA A 387 -8.31 -7.65 21.19
CA ALA A 387 -7.21 -8.57 20.90
C ALA A 387 -7.60 -10.06 21.04
N LEU A 388 -8.71 -10.39 21.71
CA LEU A 388 -9.13 -11.79 21.91
C LEU A 388 -9.19 -12.62 20.61
N PRO A 389 -9.74 -12.13 19.47
CA PRO A 389 -9.76 -12.88 18.22
C PRO A 389 -8.37 -13.24 17.69
N ALA A 390 -7.32 -12.51 18.09
CA ALA A 390 -5.95 -12.76 17.63
C ALA A 390 -5.41 -14.14 18.08
N GLN A 391 -6.00 -14.75 19.12
CA GLN A 391 -5.65 -16.12 19.57
C GLN A 391 -5.98 -17.18 18.52
N HIS A 392 -6.93 -16.89 17.64
CA HIS A 392 -7.35 -17.78 16.53
C HIS A 392 -6.69 -17.42 15.20
N LEU A 393 -5.77 -16.45 15.18
CA LEU A 393 -5.08 -16.04 13.98
C LEU A 393 -4.16 -17.17 13.50
N ARG A 394 -4.41 -17.63 12.27
CA ARG A 394 -3.53 -18.57 11.58
C ARG A 394 -2.65 -17.78 10.62
N LEU A 395 -1.35 -17.82 10.86
CA LEU A 395 -0.37 -17.23 9.98
C LEU A 395 -0.01 -18.24 8.88
N GLY A 396 -0.06 -17.80 7.62
CA GLY A 396 0.31 -18.59 6.45
C GLY A 396 0.83 -17.67 5.35
N LEU A 397 1.44 -18.26 4.34
CA LEU A 397 1.77 -17.52 3.12
C LEU A 397 0.47 -17.13 2.39
N PRO A 398 0.44 -15.99 1.71
CA PRO A 398 -0.72 -15.61 0.91
C PRO A 398 -0.92 -16.64 -0.21
N THR A 399 -2.04 -17.34 -0.15
CA THR A 399 -2.49 -18.32 -1.14
C THR A 399 -3.87 -17.94 -1.63
N ASP A 400 -4.31 -18.52 -2.73
CA ASP A 400 -5.66 -18.31 -3.29
C ASP A 400 -6.77 -18.65 -2.27
N GLU A 401 -6.47 -19.48 -1.24
CA GLU A 401 -7.35 -19.80 -0.12
C GLU A 401 -7.78 -18.57 0.69
N TYR A 402 -6.89 -17.58 0.83
CA TYR A 402 -7.15 -16.36 1.63
C TYR A 402 -7.67 -15.19 0.79
N ALA A 403 -7.82 -15.38 -0.52
CA ALA A 403 -8.39 -14.37 -1.40
C ALA A 403 -9.87 -14.08 -1.07
N ALA A 404 -10.41 -12.97 -1.54
CA ALA A 404 -11.80 -12.60 -1.30
C ALA A 404 -12.74 -13.67 -1.89
N LYS A 405 -13.80 -14.07 -1.15
CA LYS A 405 -14.76 -15.11 -1.60
C LYS A 405 -15.44 -14.81 -2.95
N SER A 406 -15.49 -13.53 -3.33
CA SER A 406 -16.04 -13.10 -4.62
C SER A 406 -15.04 -13.19 -5.76
N SER A 407 -13.75 -13.29 -5.48
CA SER A 407 -12.68 -13.29 -6.48
C SER A 407 -12.63 -14.62 -7.25
N THR A 408 -12.10 -14.57 -8.47
CA THR A 408 -12.02 -15.73 -9.36
C THR A 408 -11.01 -16.76 -8.86
N GLU A 409 -9.87 -16.30 -8.31
CA GLU A 409 -8.84 -17.18 -7.74
C GLU A 409 -9.36 -18.00 -6.55
N ARG A 410 -10.13 -17.36 -5.65
CA ARG A 410 -10.75 -18.06 -4.53
C ARG A 410 -11.76 -19.09 -5.00
N LYS A 411 -12.61 -18.74 -5.95
CA LYS A 411 -13.60 -19.66 -6.52
C LYS A 411 -12.92 -20.81 -7.26
N ALA A 412 -11.85 -20.55 -8.01
CA ALA A 412 -11.06 -21.60 -8.66
C ALA A 412 -10.45 -22.56 -7.62
N TYR A 413 -9.89 -22.02 -6.53
CA TYR A 413 -9.35 -22.80 -5.42
C TYR A 413 -10.41 -23.71 -4.81
N ASP A 414 -11.58 -23.15 -4.42
CA ASP A 414 -12.68 -23.90 -3.80
C ASP A 414 -13.23 -24.98 -4.74
N LEU A 415 -13.32 -24.73 -6.05
CA LEU A 415 -13.75 -25.71 -7.04
C LEU A 415 -12.75 -26.86 -7.19
N LEU A 416 -11.45 -26.57 -7.23
CA LEU A 416 -10.41 -27.60 -7.31
C LEU A 416 -10.40 -28.46 -6.05
N GLU A 417 -10.52 -27.87 -4.87
CA GLU A 417 -10.63 -28.61 -3.60
C GLU A 417 -11.87 -29.53 -3.60
N LYS A 418 -13.01 -29.03 -4.09
CA LYS A 418 -14.25 -29.79 -4.19
C LYS A 418 -14.14 -30.96 -5.16
N GLY A 419 -13.51 -30.75 -6.35
CA GLY A 419 -13.45 -31.75 -7.41
C GLY A 419 -12.36 -32.79 -7.22
N PHE A 420 -11.23 -32.41 -6.64
CA PHE A 420 -10.01 -33.23 -6.57
C PHE A 420 -9.54 -33.53 -5.15
N GLY A 421 -10.23 -32.97 -4.15
CA GLY A 421 -9.96 -33.21 -2.73
C GLY A 421 -9.05 -32.19 -2.06
N ALA A 422 -9.08 -32.18 -0.73
CA ALA A 422 -8.24 -31.32 0.09
C ALA A 422 -6.75 -31.63 -0.16
N GLY A 423 -5.97 -30.58 -0.39
CA GLY A 423 -4.52 -30.69 -0.67
C GLY A 423 -4.16 -30.66 -2.15
N PHE A 424 -5.11 -30.78 -3.08
CA PHE A 424 -4.83 -30.68 -4.52
C PHE A 424 -4.15 -29.36 -4.90
N ASN A 425 -4.51 -28.28 -4.23
CA ASN A 425 -3.94 -26.94 -4.45
C ASN A 425 -2.54 -26.74 -3.84
N GLY A 426 -2.05 -27.67 -3.02
CA GLY A 426 -0.76 -27.63 -2.36
C GLY A 426 0.08 -28.88 -2.64
N PRO A 427 0.49 -29.16 -3.89
CA PRO A 427 1.28 -30.35 -4.22
C PRO A 427 2.66 -30.27 -3.57
N LEU A 428 3.13 -31.38 -3.00
CA LEU A 428 4.51 -31.54 -2.55
C LEU A 428 5.36 -31.97 -3.74
N LEU A 429 6.40 -31.19 -4.04
CA LEU A 429 7.38 -31.51 -5.07
C LEU A 429 8.60 -32.17 -4.43
N VAL A 430 8.95 -33.36 -4.88
CA VAL A 430 10.14 -34.08 -4.46
C VAL A 430 11.10 -34.11 -5.63
N VAL A 431 12.28 -33.51 -5.45
CA VAL A 431 13.37 -33.56 -6.44
C VAL A 431 14.32 -34.66 -6.02
N VAL A 432 14.53 -35.64 -6.90
CA VAL A 432 15.48 -36.74 -6.69
C VAL A 432 16.58 -36.61 -7.73
N GLU A 433 17.81 -36.53 -7.27
CA GLU A 433 19.00 -36.61 -8.14
C GLU A 433 19.44 -38.08 -8.21
N GLY A 434 19.52 -38.61 -9.43
CA GLY A 434 20.01 -39.96 -9.71
C GLY A 434 21.51 -40.01 -9.95
#